data_8756f0fabadaf19e48b19c6e70a3edbe
#
_entry.id   8756f0fabadaf19e48b19c6e70a3edbe
#
_cell.length_a   1.000
_cell.length_b   1.000
_cell.length_c   1.000
_cell.angle_alpha   90.00
_cell.angle_beta   90.00
_cell.angle_gamma   90.00
#
_symmetry.space_group_name_H-M   'P 1'
#
loop_
_entity.id
_entity.type
_entity.pdbx_description
1 polymer ?
#
loop_
_entity_poly.entity_id
_entity_poly.type
_entity_poly.pdbx_seq_one_letter_code
_entity_poly.pdbx_strand_id
1 'polypeptide(L)'
;MLYTRKILVPFSKLIVKCLTKVDFYPQNNYTIPIKYRRCFMETLKKLFKRYFIDAMGAMAQGLFASLLIGTIFKALGMIPHLEILVDIGGYAQAMAGPAMGAAIAFSLKSHPLVIFSAAAVGYAANSLGAAGGPLAVFVITIIAVEIGMLVSKKTKVDILVTPFVTILAGGLLSIFVAPHIGTLAGYISKFISWSSLQAPLVASIIISVVIGVVLTLPISSAAICAGLLMTGSALAHGGATNEGLAIAGAAAVAGCCAQMIGFAVISFRENKWGGLVSQGIGTSMLQMPNIVRHPQIWIAPTLASAVTGPLAVCVFDLRMYGAAINSGMGTCGMLGPIGIILGWLDPANGYTADVTALNWVGLVLVCFVLPALLSFVFNEILRKIGLVKDGYMKLDV
;
A
#
# COMPACT_ATOMS: atom_id res chain seq x y z
N MET A 1 29.01 2.73 24.13
CA MET A 1 27.73 2.41 23.49
C MET A 1 26.67 3.35 24.06
N LEU A 2 26.59 4.53 23.48
CA LEU A 2 25.64 5.59 23.87
C LEU A 2 24.68 5.79 22.70
N TYR A 3 23.58 5.04 22.68
CA TYR A 3 22.48 5.27 21.74
C TYR A 3 21.56 6.33 22.37
N THR A 4 21.66 7.53 21.83
CA THR A 4 20.94 8.73 22.24
C THR A 4 19.45 8.51 22.27
N ARG A 5 18.86 8.59 23.48
CA ARG A 5 17.42 8.68 23.75
C ARG A 5 16.82 9.93 23.09
N LYS A 6 16.38 9.83 21.83
CA LYS A 6 15.29 10.66 21.33
C LYS A 6 13.99 9.91 21.57
N ILE A 7 13.47 10.00 22.79
CA ILE A 7 12.14 9.54 23.16
C ILE A 7 11.15 10.33 22.31
N LEU A 8 10.54 9.67 21.34
CA LEU A 8 9.40 10.20 20.60
C LEU A 8 8.25 10.37 21.62
N VAL A 9 7.83 11.58 21.82
CA VAL A 9 6.80 11.96 22.79
C VAL A 9 5.44 11.42 22.34
N PRO A 10 4.66 10.71 23.18
CA PRO A 10 3.30 10.28 22.86
C PRO A 10 2.42 11.46 22.43
N PHE A 11 1.41 11.20 21.59
CA PHE A 11 0.47 12.18 21.04
C PHE A 11 -0.06 13.17 22.08
N SER A 12 -0.44 12.67 23.28
CA SER A 12 -0.91 13.50 24.40
C SER A 12 0.14 14.53 24.89
N LYS A 13 1.42 14.16 24.94
CA LYS A 13 2.49 15.09 25.37
C LYS A 13 2.83 16.12 24.29
N LEU A 14 2.60 15.83 23.01
CA LEU A 14 2.84 16.77 21.92
C LEU A 14 1.74 17.85 21.87
N ILE A 15 0.49 17.43 22.07
CA ILE A 15 -0.67 18.35 22.15
C ILE A 15 -0.61 19.18 23.42
N VAL A 16 -0.33 18.56 24.58
CA VAL A 16 -0.16 19.27 25.84
C VAL A 16 0.98 20.30 25.73
N LYS A 17 2.09 19.96 25.09
CA LYS A 17 3.22 20.88 24.89
C LYS A 17 2.88 22.06 23.93
N CYS A 18 1.95 21.87 22.99
CA CYS A 18 1.40 22.97 22.19
C CYS A 18 0.38 23.79 22.99
N LEU A 19 -0.48 23.15 23.78
CA LEU A 19 -1.52 23.79 24.57
C LEU A 19 -0.98 24.53 25.81
N THR A 20 0.03 23.99 26.47
CA THR A 20 0.66 24.62 27.65
C THR A 20 1.60 25.77 27.30
N LYS A 21 1.94 25.97 26.04
CA LYS A 21 2.64 27.16 25.56
C LYS A 21 1.70 28.26 25.09
N VAL A 22 0.40 28.07 25.23
CA VAL A 22 -0.61 29.12 25.05
C VAL A 22 -0.67 29.89 26.38
N ASP A 23 0.23 30.83 26.57
CA ASP A 23 0.04 31.85 27.59
C ASP A 23 -1.23 32.62 27.23
N PHE A 24 -2.19 32.63 28.15
CA PHE A 24 -3.41 33.40 28.07
C PHE A 24 -3.04 34.90 27.98
N TYR A 25 -2.99 35.43 26.77
CA TYR A 25 -2.99 36.88 26.58
C TYR A 25 -4.44 37.34 26.36
N PRO A 26 -4.99 38.16 27.22
CA PRO A 26 -6.24 38.83 26.95
C PRO A 26 -5.94 40.07 26.07
N GLN A 27 -6.40 40.09 24.87
CA GLN A 27 -6.90 41.23 24.11
C GLN A 27 -6.79 41.08 22.59
N ASN A 28 -7.95 41.16 21.96
CA ASN A 28 -8.26 41.73 20.65
C ASN A 28 -7.18 41.69 19.53
N ASN A 29 -7.11 40.57 18.83
CA ASN A 29 -6.93 40.48 17.37
C ASN A 29 -6.91 39.00 16.96
N TYR A 30 -7.81 38.61 16.06
CA TYR A 30 -8.01 37.24 15.57
C TYR A 30 -6.87 36.70 14.66
N THR A 31 -5.65 37.16 14.80
CA THR A 31 -4.49 36.70 14.07
C THR A 31 -3.61 35.83 14.97
N ILE A 32 -3.67 34.49 14.77
CA ILE A 32 -2.78 33.57 15.43
C ILE A 32 -1.32 33.94 15.09
N PRO A 33 -0.46 34.21 16.08
CA PRO A 33 0.92 34.62 15.84
C PRO A 33 1.65 33.63 14.92
N ILE A 34 2.41 34.13 13.94
CA ILE A 34 3.13 33.33 12.91
C ILE A 34 3.97 32.19 13.54
N LYS A 35 4.51 32.41 14.72
CA LYS A 35 5.30 31.42 15.48
C LYS A 35 4.47 30.19 15.88
N TYR A 36 3.20 30.37 16.27
CA TYR A 36 2.28 29.27 16.63
C TYR A 36 1.83 28.50 15.41
N ARG A 37 1.52 29.21 14.32
CA ARG A 37 1.17 28.58 13.04
C ARG A 37 2.31 27.70 12.51
N ARG A 38 3.56 28.15 12.63
CA ARG A 38 4.74 27.38 12.23
C ARG A 38 4.96 26.14 13.13
N CYS A 39 4.85 26.29 14.46
CA CYS A 39 4.94 25.17 15.42
C CYS A 39 3.83 24.12 15.19
N PHE A 40 2.59 24.58 14.97
CA PHE A 40 1.46 23.70 14.67
C PHE A 40 1.67 22.93 13.36
N MET A 41 2.11 23.61 12.30
CA MET A 41 2.38 22.98 11.00
C MET A 41 3.53 21.96 11.07
N GLU A 42 4.59 22.24 11.84
CA GLU A 42 5.67 21.29 12.06
C GLU A 42 5.20 20.05 12.85
N THR A 43 4.35 20.26 13.84
CA THR A 43 3.76 19.17 14.62
C THR A 43 2.84 18.33 13.74
N LEU A 44 1.99 18.94 12.94
CA LEU A 44 1.11 18.25 12.00
C LEU A 44 1.90 17.43 10.97
N LYS A 45 2.99 17.99 10.39
CA LYS A 45 3.88 17.26 9.50
C LYS A 45 4.53 16.05 10.17
N LYS A 46 4.95 16.17 11.43
CA LYS A 46 5.53 15.06 12.21
C LYS A 46 4.50 13.96 12.48
N LEU A 47 3.26 14.34 12.84
CA LEU A 47 2.17 13.39 13.06
C LEU A 47 1.77 12.68 11.75
N PHE A 48 1.65 13.45 10.67
CA PHE A 48 1.37 12.88 9.35
C PHE A 48 2.45 11.87 8.94
N LYS A 49 3.73 12.24 9.07
CA LYS A 49 4.83 11.32 8.79
C LYS A 49 4.75 10.06 9.64
N ARG A 50 4.56 10.19 10.96
CA ARG A 50 4.52 9.07 11.90
C ARG A 50 3.39 8.09 11.61
N TYR A 51 2.17 8.60 11.41
CA TYR A 51 1.00 7.74 11.28
C TYR A 51 0.71 7.34 9.82
N PHE A 52 0.82 8.24 8.86
CA PHE A 52 0.50 7.93 7.45
C PHE A 52 1.69 7.38 6.65
N ILE A 53 2.92 7.78 6.95
CA ILE A 53 4.08 7.29 6.20
C ILE A 53 4.70 6.09 6.91
N ASP A 54 5.16 6.28 8.14
CA ASP A 54 5.93 5.25 8.86
C ASP A 54 5.05 4.04 9.24
N ALA A 55 3.86 4.27 9.81
CA ALA A 55 2.96 3.19 10.25
C ALA A 55 2.33 2.45 9.06
N MET A 56 1.92 3.16 7.98
CA MET A 56 1.37 2.53 6.78
C MET A 56 2.46 1.73 6.02
N GLY A 57 3.67 2.26 5.94
CA GLY A 57 4.82 1.53 5.38
C GLY A 57 5.13 0.25 6.15
N ALA A 58 5.09 0.30 7.49
CA ALA A 58 5.29 -0.87 8.32
C ALA A 58 4.14 -1.89 8.19
N MET A 59 2.89 -1.42 8.11
CA MET A 59 1.74 -2.27 7.82
C MET A 59 1.95 -3.07 6.53
N ALA A 60 2.44 -2.41 5.47
CA ALA A 60 2.76 -3.08 4.21
C ALA A 60 3.84 -4.16 4.38
N GLN A 61 4.89 -3.91 5.18
CA GLN A 61 5.90 -4.92 5.48
C GLN A 61 5.31 -6.14 6.18
N GLY A 62 4.40 -5.93 7.14
CA GLY A 62 3.65 -7.00 7.79
C GLY A 62 2.81 -7.82 6.80
N LEU A 63 2.12 -7.13 5.89
CA LEU A 63 1.36 -7.76 4.79
C LEU A 63 2.26 -8.57 3.86
N PHE A 64 3.42 -8.04 3.49
CA PHE A 64 4.37 -8.72 2.62
C PHE A 64 4.94 -9.97 3.28
N ALA A 65 5.38 -9.87 4.53
CA ALA A 65 5.96 -10.99 5.26
C ALA A 65 4.98 -12.15 5.52
N SER A 66 3.67 -11.90 5.41
CA SER A 66 2.61 -12.88 5.69
C SER A 66 1.78 -13.22 4.45
N LEU A 67 0.86 -12.34 4.06
CA LEU A 67 -0.09 -12.60 2.98
C LEU A 67 0.61 -12.86 1.64
N LEU A 68 1.60 -12.02 1.30
CA LEU A 68 2.31 -12.13 0.04
C LEU A 68 3.16 -13.39 -0.05
N ILE A 69 4.00 -13.64 0.95
CA ILE A 69 4.83 -14.86 0.99
C ILE A 69 3.93 -16.10 1.04
N GLY A 70 2.82 -16.04 1.78
CA GLY A 70 1.82 -17.10 1.80
C GLY A 70 1.21 -17.36 0.41
N THR A 71 0.95 -16.32 -0.37
CA THR A 71 0.47 -16.45 -1.75
C THR A 71 1.52 -17.11 -2.65
N ILE A 72 2.80 -16.76 -2.51
CA ILE A 72 3.89 -17.35 -3.28
C ILE A 72 4.02 -18.85 -2.94
N PHE A 73 3.97 -19.22 -1.65
CA PHE A 73 4.01 -20.62 -1.25
C PHE A 73 2.84 -21.42 -1.81
N LYS A 74 1.61 -20.88 -1.78
CA LYS A 74 0.46 -21.54 -2.39
C LYS A 74 0.65 -21.72 -3.91
N ALA A 75 1.16 -20.70 -4.59
CA ALA A 75 1.46 -20.79 -6.01
C ALA A 75 2.49 -21.89 -6.34
N LEU A 76 3.58 -21.97 -5.58
CA LEU A 76 4.57 -23.01 -5.71
C LEU A 76 4.00 -24.40 -5.35
N GLY A 77 3.07 -24.47 -4.40
CA GLY A 77 2.39 -25.69 -4.01
C GLY A 77 1.44 -26.25 -5.08
N MET A 78 1.12 -25.48 -6.14
CA MET A 78 0.38 -25.99 -7.31
C MET A 78 1.27 -26.88 -8.21
N ILE A 79 2.58 -26.87 -8.02
CA ILE A 79 3.52 -27.77 -8.72
C ILE A 79 3.39 -29.17 -8.11
N PRO A 80 3.25 -30.23 -8.93
CA PRO A 80 3.17 -31.62 -8.42
C PRO A 80 4.31 -31.93 -7.44
N HIS A 81 4.00 -32.65 -6.36
CA HIS A 81 4.89 -33.05 -5.26
C HIS A 81 5.33 -31.91 -4.31
N LEU A 82 4.74 -30.68 -4.41
CA LEU A 82 5.01 -29.57 -3.52
C LEU A 82 3.77 -29.12 -2.72
N GLU A 83 2.74 -29.99 -2.60
CA GLU A 83 1.45 -29.65 -1.96
C GLU A 83 1.61 -29.15 -0.51
N ILE A 84 2.66 -29.59 0.21
CA ILE A 84 2.97 -29.10 1.57
C ILE A 84 3.14 -27.57 1.64
N LEU A 85 3.54 -26.93 0.54
CA LEU A 85 3.68 -25.49 0.48
C LEU A 85 2.33 -24.77 0.51
N VAL A 86 1.24 -25.44 0.12
CA VAL A 86 -0.12 -24.87 0.21
C VAL A 86 -0.49 -24.66 1.67
N ASP A 87 -0.21 -25.64 2.54
CA ASP A 87 -0.49 -25.55 3.97
C ASP A 87 0.38 -24.48 4.65
N ILE A 88 1.69 -24.48 4.35
CA ILE A 88 2.61 -23.44 4.84
C ILE A 88 2.15 -22.04 4.41
N GLY A 89 1.74 -21.91 3.15
CA GLY A 89 1.17 -20.68 2.63
C GLY A 89 -0.12 -20.26 3.35
N GLY A 90 -0.96 -21.24 3.72
CA GLY A 90 -2.17 -21.02 4.51
C GLY A 90 -1.87 -20.43 5.89
N TYR A 91 -0.90 -21.00 6.61
CA TYR A 91 -0.46 -20.48 7.91
C TYR A 91 0.09 -19.05 7.81
N ALA A 92 0.90 -18.77 6.79
CA ALA A 92 1.43 -17.44 6.56
C ALA A 92 0.33 -16.41 6.29
N GLN A 93 -0.64 -16.75 5.45
CA GLN A 93 -1.78 -15.87 5.14
C GLN A 93 -2.68 -15.60 6.36
N ALA A 94 -2.90 -16.61 7.21
CA ALA A 94 -3.70 -16.45 8.44
C ALA A 94 -3.08 -15.43 9.40
N MET A 95 -1.76 -15.23 9.35
CA MET A 95 -1.04 -14.26 10.18
C MET A 95 -1.04 -12.84 9.62
N ALA A 96 -1.75 -12.54 8.53
CA ALA A 96 -1.74 -11.20 7.92
C ALA A 96 -2.16 -10.09 8.90
N GLY A 97 -3.29 -10.25 9.59
CA GLY A 97 -3.75 -9.29 10.61
C GLY A 97 -2.74 -9.08 11.75
N PRO A 98 -2.31 -10.16 12.43
CA PRO A 98 -1.27 -10.09 13.46
C PRO A 98 0.04 -9.44 13.01
N ALA A 99 0.53 -9.79 11.82
CA ALA A 99 1.78 -9.26 11.29
C ALA A 99 1.68 -7.75 11.00
N MET A 100 0.56 -7.29 10.41
CA MET A 100 0.29 -5.86 10.23
C MET A 100 0.23 -5.12 11.56
N GLY A 101 -0.48 -5.65 12.56
CA GLY A 101 -0.63 -5.04 13.87
C GLY A 101 0.71 -4.90 14.60
N ALA A 102 1.51 -5.97 14.62
CA ALA A 102 2.84 -5.95 15.22
C ALA A 102 3.79 -4.98 14.50
N ALA A 103 3.77 -4.95 13.17
CA ALA A 103 4.60 -4.06 12.36
C ALA A 103 4.28 -2.58 12.60
N ILE A 104 2.99 -2.21 12.67
CA ILE A 104 2.55 -0.86 13.03
C ILE A 104 3.10 -0.48 14.41
N ALA A 105 2.89 -1.33 15.42
CA ALA A 105 3.36 -1.08 16.78
C ALA A 105 4.88 -0.94 16.86
N PHE A 106 5.62 -1.73 16.08
CA PHE A 106 7.07 -1.64 15.97
C PHE A 106 7.52 -0.30 15.37
N SER A 107 6.89 0.14 14.28
CA SER A 107 7.22 1.42 13.64
C SER A 107 6.95 2.63 14.53
N LEU A 108 5.90 2.53 15.35
CA LEU A 108 5.57 3.53 16.36
C LEU A 108 6.52 3.51 17.56
N LYS A 109 7.53 2.61 17.56
CA LYS A 109 8.54 2.45 18.61
C LYS A 109 7.94 2.17 19.98
N SER A 110 6.90 1.34 20.01
CA SER A 110 6.24 0.93 21.24
C SER A 110 7.05 -0.12 21.99
N HIS A 111 6.70 -0.31 23.27
CA HIS A 111 7.34 -1.32 24.12
C HIS A 111 6.98 -2.76 23.65
N PRO A 112 7.84 -3.77 23.83
CA PRO A 112 7.58 -5.15 23.40
C PRO A 112 6.21 -5.70 23.79
N LEU A 113 5.75 -5.45 25.03
CA LEU A 113 4.42 -5.89 25.50
C LEU A 113 3.29 -5.29 24.64
N VAL A 114 3.42 -4.02 24.23
CA VAL A 114 2.45 -3.37 23.33
C VAL A 114 2.52 -3.97 21.94
N ILE A 115 3.73 -4.29 21.42
CA ILE A 115 3.90 -4.90 20.10
C ILE A 115 3.20 -6.26 20.04
N PHE A 116 3.43 -7.12 21.05
CA PHE A 116 2.80 -8.45 21.09
C PHE A 116 1.28 -8.36 21.26
N SER A 117 0.80 -7.42 22.06
CA SER A 117 -0.64 -7.16 22.23
C SER A 117 -1.28 -6.62 20.94
N ALA A 118 -0.55 -5.80 20.19
CA ALA A 118 -1.01 -5.25 18.92
C ALA A 118 -1.21 -6.34 17.85
N ALA A 119 -0.52 -7.47 17.92
CA ALA A 119 -0.77 -8.62 17.05
C ALA A 119 -2.20 -9.17 17.25
N ALA A 120 -2.65 -9.30 18.50
CA ALA A 120 -4.01 -9.74 18.81
C ALA A 120 -5.06 -8.72 18.34
N VAL A 121 -4.79 -7.43 18.52
CA VAL A 121 -5.64 -6.35 18.00
C VAL A 121 -5.72 -6.39 16.47
N GLY A 122 -4.59 -6.59 15.80
CA GLY A 122 -4.52 -6.71 14.34
C GLY A 122 -5.32 -7.90 13.82
N TYR A 123 -5.30 -9.04 14.52
CA TYR A 123 -6.14 -10.19 14.20
C TYR A 123 -7.63 -9.85 14.27
N ALA A 124 -8.07 -9.27 15.39
CA ALA A 124 -9.47 -8.91 15.61
C ALA A 124 -9.96 -7.87 14.58
N ALA A 125 -9.17 -6.82 14.36
CA ALA A 125 -9.50 -5.76 13.41
C ALA A 125 -9.58 -6.26 11.96
N ASN A 126 -8.67 -7.15 11.56
CA ASN A 126 -8.65 -7.73 10.21
C ASN A 126 -9.88 -8.64 10.00
N SER A 127 -10.16 -9.52 10.97
CA SER A 127 -11.27 -10.47 10.89
C SER A 127 -12.62 -9.78 10.87
N LEU A 128 -12.84 -8.76 11.71
CA LEU A 128 -14.10 -8.02 11.81
C LEU A 128 -14.24 -6.93 10.73
N GLY A 129 -13.14 -6.46 10.15
CA GLY A 129 -13.14 -5.47 9.08
C GLY A 129 -13.55 -6.00 7.71
N ALA A 130 -13.70 -7.32 7.55
CA ALA A 130 -14.07 -7.97 6.29
C ALA A 130 -13.34 -7.38 5.08
N ALA A 131 -14.07 -6.83 4.11
CA ALA A 131 -13.52 -6.18 2.91
C ALA A 131 -12.50 -5.07 3.23
N GLY A 132 -12.70 -4.33 4.33
CA GLY A 132 -11.81 -3.27 4.79
C GLY A 132 -10.80 -3.71 5.85
N GLY A 133 -10.56 -5.01 6.01
CA GLY A 133 -9.70 -5.57 7.06
C GLY A 133 -8.36 -4.85 7.24
N PRO A 134 -7.53 -4.69 6.20
CA PRO A 134 -6.26 -3.96 6.31
C PRO A 134 -6.42 -2.50 6.75
N LEU A 135 -7.47 -1.80 6.29
CA LEU A 135 -7.77 -0.43 6.72
C LEU A 135 -8.21 -0.38 8.19
N ALA A 136 -9.01 -1.36 8.62
CA ALA A 136 -9.43 -1.49 10.02
C ALA A 136 -8.22 -1.75 10.93
N VAL A 137 -7.31 -2.67 10.54
CA VAL A 137 -6.05 -2.89 11.26
C VAL A 137 -5.26 -1.60 11.38
N PHE A 138 -5.11 -0.86 10.30
CA PHE A 138 -4.36 0.40 10.29
C PHE A 138 -4.89 1.39 11.34
N VAL A 139 -6.18 1.72 11.27
CA VAL A 139 -6.78 2.73 12.15
C VAL A 139 -6.82 2.27 13.61
N ILE A 140 -7.33 1.06 13.84
CA ILE A 140 -7.58 0.54 15.20
C ILE A 140 -6.28 0.25 15.93
N THR A 141 -5.30 -0.35 15.26
CA THR A 141 -4.02 -0.67 15.89
C THR A 141 -3.25 0.59 16.28
N ILE A 142 -3.25 1.65 15.47
CA ILE A 142 -2.61 2.92 15.85
C ILE A 142 -3.22 3.44 17.16
N ILE A 143 -4.54 3.47 17.28
CA ILE A 143 -5.22 3.97 18.48
C ILE A 143 -4.92 3.08 19.69
N ALA A 144 -5.03 1.75 19.53
CA ALA A 144 -4.76 0.80 20.60
C ALA A 144 -3.32 0.86 21.09
N VAL A 145 -2.36 1.02 20.18
CA VAL A 145 -0.93 1.17 20.49
C VAL A 145 -0.67 2.46 21.26
N GLU A 146 -1.27 3.58 20.84
CA GLU A 146 -1.11 4.86 21.56
C GLU A 146 -1.69 4.75 22.99
N ILE A 147 -2.85 4.10 23.16
CA ILE A 147 -3.44 3.84 24.50
C ILE A 147 -2.51 2.94 25.32
N GLY A 148 -2.00 1.84 24.71
CA GLY A 148 -1.05 0.93 25.38
C GLY A 148 0.24 1.65 25.82
N MET A 149 0.79 2.52 25.00
CA MET A 149 1.96 3.32 25.34
C MET A 149 1.71 4.34 26.46
N LEU A 150 0.47 4.84 26.61
CA LEU A 150 0.11 5.73 27.73
C LEU A 150 0.19 5.02 29.09
N VAL A 151 -0.06 3.72 29.13
CA VAL A 151 -0.10 2.91 30.35
C VAL A 151 1.24 2.20 30.61
N SER A 152 1.94 1.82 29.55
CA SER A 152 3.18 1.06 29.61
C SER A 152 4.22 1.71 30.51
N LYS A 153 4.86 0.89 31.38
CA LYS A 153 5.87 1.27 32.36
C LYS A 153 5.41 2.24 33.45
N LYS A 154 4.09 2.39 33.65
CA LYS A 154 3.56 3.26 34.71
C LYS A 154 3.14 2.51 35.99
N THR A 155 2.99 1.19 35.90
CA THR A 155 2.55 0.34 37.02
C THR A 155 3.60 -0.68 37.40
N LYS A 156 3.60 -1.14 38.64
CA LYS A 156 4.51 -2.20 39.13
C LYS A 156 4.21 -3.57 38.49
N VAL A 157 2.98 -3.78 38.01
CA VAL A 157 2.50 -4.98 37.33
C VAL A 157 2.30 -4.75 35.83
N ASP A 158 3.22 -4.06 35.21
CA ASP A 158 3.18 -3.65 33.78
C ASP A 158 2.95 -4.83 32.83
N ILE A 159 3.48 -6.01 33.17
CA ILE A 159 3.34 -7.24 32.38
C ILE A 159 1.86 -7.68 32.19
N LEU A 160 0.98 -7.35 33.13
CA LEU A 160 -0.45 -7.65 33.04
C LEU A 160 -1.25 -6.45 32.55
N VAL A 161 -0.97 -5.26 33.08
CA VAL A 161 -1.77 -4.05 32.83
C VAL A 161 -1.61 -3.56 31.41
N THR A 162 -0.41 -3.54 30.86
CA THR A 162 -0.16 -3.04 29.50
C THR A 162 -0.82 -3.92 28.43
N PRO A 163 -0.65 -5.26 28.39
CA PRO A 163 -1.37 -6.11 27.44
C PRO A 163 -2.88 -6.06 27.62
N PHE A 164 -3.36 -6.10 28.88
CA PHE A 164 -4.80 -6.04 29.18
C PHE A 164 -5.44 -4.77 28.58
N VAL A 165 -4.87 -3.59 28.87
CA VAL A 165 -5.41 -2.32 28.38
C VAL A 165 -5.32 -2.23 26.86
N THR A 166 -4.19 -2.65 26.27
CA THR A 166 -4.00 -2.58 24.80
C THR A 166 -4.98 -3.48 24.06
N ILE A 167 -5.13 -4.74 24.52
CA ILE A 167 -6.04 -5.72 23.90
C ILE A 167 -7.49 -5.32 24.13
N LEU A 168 -7.84 -4.88 25.35
CA LEU A 168 -9.22 -4.45 25.65
C LEU A 168 -9.63 -3.25 24.80
N ALA A 169 -8.78 -2.21 24.76
CA ALA A 169 -9.07 -1.02 23.95
C ALA A 169 -9.14 -1.36 22.45
N GLY A 170 -8.17 -2.11 21.93
CA GLY A 170 -8.16 -2.52 20.53
C GLY A 170 -9.26 -3.49 20.18
N GLY A 171 -9.59 -4.44 21.07
CA GLY A 171 -10.69 -5.39 20.89
C GLY A 171 -12.06 -4.71 20.86
N LEU A 172 -12.33 -3.80 21.80
CA LEU A 172 -13.55 -2.99 21.78
C LEU A 172 -13.67 -2.14 20.52
N LEU A 173 -12.59 -1.45 20.13
CA LEU A 173 -12.57 -0.71 18.87
C LEU A 173 -12.80 -1.62 17.67
N SER A 174 -12.22 -2.83 17.67
CA SER A 174 -12.43 -3.80 16.58
C SER A 174 -13.89 -4.21 16.48
N ILE A 175 -14.57 -4.49 17.61
CA ILE A 175 -15.98 -4.88 17.60
C ILE A 175 -16.89 -3.75 17.10
N PHE A 176 -16.67 -2.51 17.56
CA PHE A 176 -17.57 -1.41 17.23
C PHE A 176 -17.18 -0.64 15.97
N VAL A 177 -15.90 -0.54 15.63
CA VAL A 177 -15.43 0.34 14.53
C VAL A 177 -15.04 -0.44 13.27
N ALA A 178 -14.44 -1.64 13.40
CA ALA A 178 -13.98 -2.39 12.23
C ALA A 178 -15.11 -2.73 11.23
N PRO A 179 -16.33 -3.14 11.63
CA PRO A 179 -17.41 -3.38 10.67
C PRO A 179 -17.80 -2.15 9.88
N HIS A 180 -17.77 -0.96 10.49
CA HIS A 180 -18.08 0.30 9.79
C HIS A 180 -17.01 0.68 8.79
N ILE A 181 -15.72 0.48 9.12
CA ILE A 181 -14.61 0.64 8.17
C ILE A 181 -14.77 -0.34 7.01
N GLY A 182 -15.12 -1.60 7.30
CA GLY A 182 -15.39 -2.61 6.29
C GLY A 182 -16.53 -2.22 5.35
N THR A 183 -17.62 -1.72 5.91
CA THR A 183 -18.78 -1.25 5.14
C THR A 183 -18.41 -0.07 4.23
N LEU A 184 -17.64 0.92 4.75
CA LEU A 184 -17.16 2.05 3.96
C LEU A 184 -16.25 1.59 2.81
N ALA A 185 -15.29 0.71 3.09
CA ALA A 185 -14.43 0.12 2.06
C ALA A 185 -15.26 -0.64 1.02
N GLY A 186 -16.28 -1.37 1.45
CA GLY A 186 -17.24 -2.07 0.58
C GLY A 186 -18.00 -1.12 -0.35
N TYR A 187 -18.44 0.05 0.13
CA TYR A 187 -19.08 1.05 -0.74
C TYR A 187 -18.10 1.60 -1.80
N ILE A 188 -16.86 1.89 -1.41
CA ILE A 188 -15.83 2.34 -2.36
C ILE A 188 -15.55 1.25 -3.39
N SER A 189 -15.41 -0.01 -2.96
CA SER A 189 -15.19 -1.15 -3.86
C SER A 189 -16.35 -1.33 -4.84
N LYS A 190 -17.60 -1.23 -4.35
CA LYS A 190 -18.81 -1.28 -5.21
C LYS A 190 -18.83 -0.15 -6.24
N PHE A 191 -18.46 1.08 -5.84
CA PHE A 191 -18.36 2.21 -6.77
C PHE A 191 -17.28 1.99 -7.83
N ILE A 192 -16.11 1.48 -7.43
CA ILE A 192 -15.03 1.12 -8.37
C ILE A 192 -15.50 0.03 -9.33
N SER A 193 -16.12 -1.03 -8.81
CA SER A 193 -16.67 -2.13 -9.62
C SER A 193 -17.68 -1.61 -10.64
N TRP A 194 -18.66 -0.84 -10.18
CA TRP A 194 -19.70 -0.26 -11.04
C TRP A 194 -19.09 0.63 -12.12
N SER A 195 -18.20 1.56 -11.76
CA SER A 195 -17.56 2.47 -12.74
C SER A 195 -16.70 1.73 -13.75
N SER A 196 -16.03 0.66 -13.34
CA SER A 196 -15.21 -0.17 -14.23
C SER A 196 -16.03 -0.95 -15.25
N LEU A 197 -17.26 -1.33 -14.90
CA LEU A 197 -18.18 -2.00 -15.82
C LEU A 197 -18.88 -1.02 -16.77
N GLN A 198 -19.29 0.16 -16.28
CA GLN A 198 -20.01 1.13 -17.10
C GLN A 198 -19.11 1.90 -18.09
N ALA A 199 -17.91 2.22 -17.67
CA ALA A 199 -16.96 3.01 -18.46
C ALA A 199 -15.52 2.46 -18.32
N PRO A 200 -15.24 1.25 -18.82
CA PRO A 200 -13.97 0.56 -18.59
C PRO A 200 -12.75 1.37 -19.06
N LEU A 201 -12.88 2.11 -20.15
CA LEU A 201 -11.81 2.97 -20.67
C LEU A 201 -11.46 4.10 -19.70
N VAL A 202 -12.46 4.87 -19.25
CA VAL A 202 -12.23 6.01 -18.36
C VAL A 202 -11.81 5.54 -16.97
N ALA A 203 -12.48 4.52 -16.44
CA ALA A 203 -12.16 3.94 -15.14
C ALA A 203 -10.73 3.39 -15.13
N SER A 204 -10.31 2.68 -16.16
CA SER A 204 -8.94 2.13 -16.23
C SER A 204 -7.86 3.21 -16.34
N ILE A 205 -8.12 4.33 -17.03
CA ILE A 205 -7.20 5.48 -17.03
C ILE A 205 -7.04 6.03 -15.60
N ILE A 206 -8.15 6.30 -14.93
CA ILE A 206 -8.12 6.89 -13.58
C ILE A 206 -7.45 5.94 -12.61
N ILE A 207 -7.84 4.66 -12.60
CA ILE A 207 -7.31 3.66 -11.67
C ILE A 207 -5.81 3.44 -11.90
N SER A 208 -5.38 3.26 -13.14
CA SER A 208 -3.97 3.03 -13.47
C SER A 208 -3.08 4.22 -13.10
N VAL A 209 -3.54 5.44 -13.36
CA VAL A 209 -2.81 6.66 -12.96
C VAL A 209 -2.77 6.78 -11.43
N VAL A 210 -3.92 6.69 -10.76
CA VAL A 210 -3.99 6.91 -9.31
C VAL A 210 -3.19 5.85 -8.55
N ILE A 211 -3.40 4.57 -8.83
CA ILE A 211 -2.70 3.50 -8.11
C ILE A 211 -1.21 3.46 -8.49
N GLY A 212 -0.87 3.72 -9.75
CA GLY A 212 0.52 3.86 -10.18
C GLY A 212 1.25 5.00 -9.46
N VAL A 213 0.64 6.18 -9.38
CA VAL A 213 1.17 7.33 -8.62
C VAL A 213 1.31 6.98 -7.14
N VAL A 214 0.31 6.34 -6.53
CA VAL A 214 0.35 5.90 -5.13
C VAL A 214 1.50 4.94 -4.85
N LEU A 215 1.82 4.03 -5.78
CA LEU A 215 2.97 3.12 -5.65
C LEU A 215 4.30 3.87 -5.50
N THR A 216 4.46 4.99 -6.18
CA THR A 216 5.69 5.80 -6.12
C THR A 216 5.75 6.66 -4.86
N LEU A 217 4.60 7.00 -4.28
CA LEU A 217 4.52 7.72 -3.02
C LEU A 217 4.93 6.82 -1.84
N PRO A 218 5.38 7.39 -0.71
CA PRO A 218 5.65 6.63 0.51
C PRO A 218 4.34 6.21 1.22
N ILE A 219 3.44 5.63 0.44
CA ILE A 219 2.12 5.11 0.83
C ILE A 219 2.00 3.71 0.23
N SER A 220 1.36 2.78 0.93
CA SER A 220 1.24 1.41 0.43
C SER A 220 0.07 1.26 -0.54
N SER A 221 0.35 1.27 -1.85
CA SER A 221 -0.61 0.89 -2.89
C SER A 221 -1.14 -0.52 -2.72
N ALA A 222 -0.27 -1.46 -2.32
CA ALA A 222 -0.64 -2.83 -2.02
C ALA A 222 -1.69 -2.95 -0.90
N ALA A 223 -1.50 -2.19 0.19
CA ALA A 223 -2.46 -2.15 1.30
C ALA A 223 -3.79 -1.50 0.88
N ILE A 224 -3.75 -0.49 0.03
CA ILE A 224 -4.97 0.15 -0.51
C ILE A 224 -5.73 -0.84 -1.39
N CYS A 225 -5.06 -1.51 -2.34
CA CYS A 225 -5.69 -2.49 -3.22
C CYS A 225 -6.25 -3.69 -2.43
N ALA A 226 -5.53 -4.16 -1.40
CA ALA A 226 -6.02 -5.20 -0.51
C ALA A 226 -7.25 -4.74 0.31
N GLY A 227 -7.22 -3.52 0.85
CA GLY A 227 -8.32 -2.95 1.63
C GLY A 227 -9.57 -2.65 0.81
N LEU A 228 -9.44 -2.43 -0.50
CA LEU A 228 -10.54 -2.23 -1.44
C LEU A 228 -10.91 -3.52 -2.19
N LEU A 229 -10.29 -4.66 -1.88
CA LEU A 229 -10.47 -5.95 -2.55
C LEU A 229 -10.40 -5.85 -4.08
N MET A 230 -9.37 -5.18 -4.61
CA MET A 230 -9.23 -4.94 -6.06
C MET A 230 -8.83 -6.22 -6.82
N THR A 231 -9.74 -7.17 -6.84
CA THR A 231 -9.64 -8.45 -7.54
C THR A 231 -11.03 -8.98 -7.86
N GLY A 232 -11.16 -9.78 -8.93
CA GLY A 232 -12.39 -10.49 -9.27
C GLY A 232 -12.53 -11.83 -8.56
N SER A 233 -11.54 -12.26 -7.76
CA SER A 233 -11.48 -13.59 -7.16
C SER A 233 -12.70 -13.92 -6.30
N ALA A 234 -13.32 -15.07 -6.57
CA ALA A 234 -14.41 -15.61 -5.76
C ALA A 234 -13.99 -15.83 -4.30
N LEU A 235 -12.74 -16.20 -4.05
CA LEU A 235 -12.19 -16.35 -2.69
C LEU A 235 -12.23 -15.04 -1.91
N ALA A 236 -11.99 -13.91 -2.58
CA ALA A 236 -12.01 -12.60 -1.95
C ALA A 236 -13.43 -12.08 -1.69
N HIS A 237 -14.43 -12.55 -2.44
CA HIS A 237 -15.80 -12.05 -2.41
C HIS A 237 -16.83 -13.07 -1.88
N GLY A 238 -16.40 -14.05 -1.08
CA GLY A 238 -17.28 -14.99 -0.42
C GLY A 238 -17.98 -15.99 -1.37
N GLY A 239 -17.29 -16.38 -2.45
CA GLY A 239 -17.75 -17.38 -3.41
C GLY A 239 -18.34 -16.82 -4.71
N ALA A 240 -18.53 -15.49 -4.81
CA ALA A 240 -19.01 -14.83 -6.04
C ALA A 240 -17.87 -14.05 -6.70
N THR A 241 -17.76 -14.13 -8.04
CA THR A 241 -16.80 -13.34 -8.82
C THR A 241 -17.24 -11.89 -8.95
N ASN A 242 -16.28 -10.97 -9.06
CA ASN A 242 -16.54 -9.55 -9.29
C ASN A 242 -15.75 -9.03 -10.50
N GLU A 243 -16.37 -9.04 -11.65
CA GLU A 243 -15.74 -8.63 -12.91
C GLU A 243 -15.28 -7.17 -12.90
N GLY A 244 -16.06 -6.26 -12.33
CA GLY A 244 -15.67 -4.84 -12.23
C GLY A 244 -14.41 -4.62 -11.40
N LEU A 245 -14.20 -5.37 -10.32
CA LEU A 245 -12.98 -5.32 -9.53
C LEU A 245 -11.82 -6.09 -10.19
N ALA A 246 -12.12 -7.12 -11.03
CA ALA A 246 -11.10 -7.77 -11.87
C ALA A 246 -10.51 -6.79 -12.89
N ILE A 247 -11.37 -6.00 -13.52
CA ILE A 247 -11.00 -4.89 -14.44
C ILE A 247 -10.15 -3.85 -13.70
N ALA A 248 -10.66 -3.37 -12.56
CA ALA A 248 -9.95 -2.39 -11.74
C ALA A 248 -8.58 -2.87 -11.29
N GLY A 249 -8.47 -4.14 -10.87
CA GLY A 249 -7.21 -4.76 -10.46
C GLY A 249 -6.19 -4.84 -11.61
N ALA A 250 -6.63 -5.25 -12.80
CA ALA A 250 -5.76 -5.30 -13.98
C ALA A 250 -5.26 -3.91 -14.40
N ALA A 251 -6.15 -2.90 -14.38
CA ALA A 251 -5.76 -1.51 -14.62
C ALA A 251 -4.74 -0.99 -13.60
N ALA A 252 -4.91 -1.35 -12.32
CA ALA A 252 -3.98 -0.99 -11.25
C ALA A 252 -2.60 -1.64 -11.47
N VAL A 253 -2.54 -2.93 -11.84
CA VAL A 253 -1.28 -3.62 -12.21
C VAL A 253 -0.58 -2.87 -13.34
N ALA A 254 -1.30 -2.54 -14.42
CA ALA A 254 -0.74 -1.83 -15.57
C ALA A 254 -0.14 -0.48 -15.18
N GLY A 255 -0.84 0.29 -14.35
CA GLY A 255 -0.37 1.58 -13.85
C GLY A 255 0.87 1.45 -12.97
N CYS A 256 0.89 0.48 -12.07
CA CYS A 256 2.04 0.17 -11.22
C CYS A 256 3.26 -0.27 -12.03
N CYS A 257 3.08 -1.15 -13.04
CA CYS A 257 4.14 -1.55 -13.97
C CYS A 257 4.69 -0.34 -14.74
N ALA A 258 3.82 0.57 -15.19
CA ALA A 258 4.23 1.75 -15.91
C ALA A 258 5.09 2.70 -15.05
N GLN A 259 4.79 2.86 -13.78
CA GLN A 259 5.64 3.63 -12.87
C GLN A 259 6.98 2.95 -12.61
N MET A 260 7.00 1.65 -12.38
CA MET A 260 8.23 0.94 -12.04
C MET A 260 9.18 0.80 -13.22
N ILE A 261 8.71 0.18 -14.30
CA ILE A 261 9.50 0.00 -15.53
C ILE A 261 9.79 1.35 -16.18
N GLY A 262 8.82 2.27 -16.14
CA GLY A 262 9.00 3.63 -16.64
C GLY A 262 10.19 4.33 -16.00
N PHE A 263 10.22 4.46 -14.67
CA PHE A 263 11.35 5.06 -13.96
C PHE A 263 12.66 4.28 -14.14
N ALA A 264 12.60 2.96 -14.17
CA ALA A 264 13.76 2.12 -14.39
C ALA A 264 14.44 2.46 -15.73
N VAL A 265 13.65 2.60 -16.81
CA VAL A 265 14.15 2.87 -18.16
C VAL A 265 14.57 4.33 -18.34
N ILE A 266 13.75 5.31 -17.94
CA ILE A 266 14.06 6.73 -18.16
C ILE A 266 15.28 7.21 -17.33
N SER A 267 15.53 6.56 -16.19
CA SER A 267 16.69 6.86 -15.35
C SER A 267 17.94 6.03 -15.68
N PHE A 268 17.89 5.15 -16.70
CA PHE A 268 18.98 4.24 -17.03
C PHE A 268 20.29 4.97 -17.37
N ARG A 269 20.20 6.14 -18.03
CA ARG A 269 21.39 6.96 -18.36
C ARG A 269 22.19 7.33 -17.09
N GLU A 270 21.52 7.55 -15.98
CA GLU A 270 22.07 8.04 -14.72
C GLU A 270 22.43 6.91 -13.75
N ASN A 271 21.60 5.87 -13.69
CA ASN A 271 21.67 4.82 -12.66
C ASN A 271 22.09 3.44 -13.18
N LYS A 272 22.25 3.28 -14.52
CA LYS A 272 22.68 2.04 -15.19
C LYS A 272 21.87 0.81 -14.74
N TRP A 273 22.50 -0.37 -14.75
CA TRP A 273 21.85 -1.65 -14.40
C TRP A 273 21.37 -1.72 -12.95
N GLY A 274 22.11 -1.12 -12.01
CA GLY A 274 21.69 -1.07 -10.60
C GLY A 274 20.37 -0.35 -10.45
N GLY A 275 20.22 0.83 -11.08
CA GLY A 275 18.97 1.57 -11.07
C GLY A 275 17.83 0.88 -11.83
N LEU A 276 18.13 0.17 -12.92
CA LEU A 276 17.14 -0.58 -13.67
C LEU A 276 16.52 -1.69 -12.82
N VAL A 277 17.34 -2.49 -12.16
CA VAL A 277 16.87 -3.62 -11.33
C VAL A 277 16.19 -3.12 -10.06
N SER A 278 16.80 -2.16 -9.36
CA SER A 278 16.25 -1.66 -8.08
C SER A 278 14.90 -0.97 -8.25
N GLN A 279 14.65 -0.29 -9.37
CA GLN A 279 13.37 0.37 -9.64
C GLN A 279 12.40 -0.56 -10.37
N GLY A 280 12.86 -1.34 -11.34
CA GLY A 280 12.02 -2.19 -12.18
C GLY A 280 11.46 -3.42 -11.45
N ILE A 281 12.25 -4.03 -10.55
CA ILE A 281 11.86 -5.22 -9.78
C ILE A 281 11.69 -4.87 -8.29
N GLY A 282 12.40 -3.85 -7.78
CA GLY A 282 12.29 -3.40 -6.41
C GLY A 282 11.15 -2.42 -6.21
N THR A 283 11.40 -1.11 -6.37
CA THR A 283 10.36 -0.09 -6.19
C THR A 283 10.69 1.23 -6.87
N SER A 284 9.69 1.88 -7.50
CA SER A 284 9.80 3.24 -8.03
C SER A 284 9.88 4.31 -6.94
N MET A 285 9.56 3.98 -5.69
CA MET A 285 9.63 4.90 -4.55
C MET A 285 11.05 5.44 -4.31
N LEU A 286 12.10 4.77 -4.81
CA LEU A 286 13.47 5.26 -4.78
C LEU A 286 13.63 6.63 -5.46
N GLN A 287 12.76 6.96 -6.43
CA GLN A 287 12.76 8.27 -7.09
C GLN A 287 12.04 9.37 -6.31
N MET A 288 11.41 9.05 -5.18
CA MET A 288 10.62 10.03 -4.42
C MET A 288 11.42 11.28 -4.01
N PRO A 289 12.68 11.18 -3.53
CA PRO A 289 13.48 12.36 -3.22
C PRO A 289 13.72 13.26 -4.45
N ASN A 290 13.89 12.66 -5.63
CA ASN A 290 14.08 13.36 -6.89
C ASN A 290 12.77 13.98 -7.39
N ILE A 291 11.64 13.29 -7.27
CA ILE A 291 10.31 13.80 -7.62
C ILE A 291 9.96 15.03 -6.79
N VAL A 292 10.27 15.04 -5.50
CA VAL A 292 10.03 16.22 -4.64
C VAL A 292 10.85 17.44 -5.09
N ARG A 293 12.07 17.21 -5.59
CA ARG A 293 12.93 18.29 -6.12
C ARG A 293 12.56 18.69 -7.54
N HIS A 294 12.16 17.73 -8.36
CA HIS A 294 11.93 17.86 -9.80
C HIS A 294 10.65 17.11 -10.21
N PRO A 295 9.43 17.62 -9.86
CA PRO A 295 8.17 16.91 -10.07
C PRO A 295 7.88 16.58 -11.55
N GLN A 296 8.48 17.30 -12.49
CA GLN A 296 8.34 17.06 -13.92
C GLN A 296 8.86 15.68 -14.39
N ILE A 297 9.75 15.01 -13.64
CA ILE A 297 10.22 13.67 -14.00
C ILE A 297 9.11 12.60 -13.85
N TRP A 298 8.07 12.91 -13.09
CA TRP A 298 6.94 12.01 -12.86
C TRP A 298 5.95 11.96 -14.03
N ILE A 299 5.98 12.99 -14.91
CA ILE A 299 5.02 13.13 -16.01
C ILE A 299 5.10 11.95 -16.98
N ALA A 300 6.31 11.53 -17.38
CA ALA A 300 6.48 10.48 -18.39
C ALA A 300 5.91 9.11 -17.94
N PRO A 301 6.24 8.55 -16.76
CA PRO A 301 5.64 7.31 -16.27
C PRO A 301 4.13 7.43 -16.02
N THR A 302 3.65 8.61 -15.61
CA THR A 302 2.22 8.84 -15.36
C THR A 302 1.42 8.85 -16.66
N LEU A 303 1.93 9.46 -17.72
CA LEU A 303 1.32 9.38 -19.04
C LEU A 303 1.35 7.95 -19.59
N ALA A 304 2.44 7.22 -19.37
CA ALA A 304 2.50 5.81 -19.73
C ALA A 304 1.43 4.99 -18.98
N SER A 305 1.22 5.26 -17.67
CA SER A 305 0.13 4.62 -16.90
C SER A 305 -1.25 4.89 -17.51
N ALA A 306 -1.51 6.14 -17.92
CA ALA A 306 -2.79 6.52 -18.53
C ALA A 306 -3.08 5.77 -19.86
N VAL A 307 -2.03 5.37 -20.58
CA VAL A 307 -2.16 4.61 -21.82
C VAL A 307 -2.21 3.11 -21.57
N THR A 308 -1.36 2.58 -20.69
CA THR A 308 -1.27 1.14 -20.46
C THR A 308 -2.48 0.57 -19.73
N GLY A 309 -3.15 1.34 -18.85
CA GLY A 309 -4.37 0.92 -18.16
C GLY A 309 -5.49 0.52 -19.11
N PRO A 310 -5.94 1.39 -20.00
CA PRO A 310 -6.96 1.06 -21.02
C PRO A 310 -6.54 -0.06 -21.97
N LEU A 311 -5.27 -0.10 -22.39
CA LEU A 311 -4.78 -1.17 -23.24
C LEU A 311 -4.87 -2.53 -22.56
N ALA A 312 -4.52 -2.60 -21.27
CA ALA A 312 -4.64 -3.82 -20.47
C ALA A 312 -6.07 -4.37 -20.49
N VAL A 313 -7.03 -3.51 -20.26
CA VAL A 313 -8.43 -3.90 -19.99
C VAL A 313 -9.26 -4.02 -21.26
N CYS A 314 -9.13 -3.04 -22.18
CA CYS A 314 -10.02 -2.95 -23.35
C CYS A 314 -9.47 -3.64 -24.60
N VAL A 315 -8.14 -3.79 -24.70
CA VAL A 315 -7.50 -4.39 -25.88
C VAL A 315 -7.04 -5.81 -25.60
N PHE A 316 -6.33 -6.02 -24.49
CA PHE A 316 -5.75 -7.31 -24.14
C PHE A 316 -6.62 -8.13 -23.19
N ASP A 317 -7.75 -7.60 -22.79
CA ASP A 317 -8.72 -8.26 -21.90
C ASP A 317 -8.11 -8.87 -20.64
N LEU A 318 -7.13 -8.18 -20.07
CA LEU A 318 -6.51 -8.62 -18.83
C LEU A 318 -7.46 -8.43 -17.65
N ARG A 319 -7.53 -9.46 -16.81
CA ARG A 319 -8.37 -9.50 -15.60
C ARG A 319 -7.55 -9.97 -14.40
N MET A 320 -7.76 -9.34 -13.26
CA MET A 320 -7.07 -9.68 -12.01
C MET A 320 -7.94 -10.58 -11.15
N TYR A 321 -7.65 -11.86 -11.11
CA TYR A 321 -8.33 -12.85 -10.26
C TYR A 321 -7.42 -13.41 -9.16
N GLY A 322 -6.16 -13.02 -9.11
CA GLY A 322 -5.25 -13.36 -8.02
C GLY A 322 -5.53 -12.57 -6.74
N ALA A 323 -4.59 -12.60 -5.80
CA ALA A 323 -4.74 -11.87 -4.55
C ALA A 323 -4.82 -10.35 -4.77
N ALA A 324 -5.77 -9.67 -4.10
CA ALA A 324 -6.01 -8.23 -4.26
C ALA A 324 -4.76 -7.35 -4.01
N ILE A 325 -3.86 -7.80 -3.13
CA ILE A 325 -2.60 -7.11 -2.84
C ILE A 325 -1.71 -6.97 -4.10
N ASN A 326 -1.75 -7.96 -5.00
CA ASN A 326 -0.91 -7.97 -6.20
C ASN A 326 -1.30 -6.86 -7.18
N SER A 327 -2.56 -6.39 -7.14
CA SER A 327 -3.04 -5.28 -7.97
C SER A 327 -2.29 -3.97 -7.73
N GLY A 328 -1.77 -3.76 -6.51
CA GLY A 328 -1.02 -2.56 -6.16
C GLY A 328 0.50 -2.71 -6.22
N MET A 329 1.04 -3.82 -6.78
CA MET A 329 2.46 -4.12 -6.71
C MET A 329 3.21 -3.94 -8.05
N GLY A 330 2.51 -3.99 -9.18
CA GLY A 330 3.16 -3.92 -10.48
C GLY A 330 4.26 -4.96 -10.66
N THR A 331 5.42 -4.57 -11.14
CA THR A 331 6.61 -5.44 -11.29
C THR A 331 7.43 -5.62 -10.02
N CYS A 332 7.03 -5.04 -8.88
CA CYS A 332 7.68 -5.28 -7.58
C CYS A 332 7.64 -6.77 -7.24
N GLY A 333 8.81 -7.43 -7.19
CA GLY A 333 8.90 -8.87 -7.05
C GLY A 333 8.09 -9.66 -8.10
N MET A 334 7.75 -9.06 -9.25
CA MET A 334 6.91 -9.64 -10.33
C MET A 334 5.46 -9.95 -9.91
N LEU A 335 4.98 -9.40 -8.82
CA LEU A 335 3.74 -9.82 -8.17
C LEU A 335 2.47 -9.43 -8.92
N GLY A 336 2.46 -8.29 -9.62
CA GLY A 336 1.35 -7.93 -10.48
C GLY A 336 1.11 -8.95 -11.60
N PRO A 337 2.11 -9.20 -12.46
CA PRO A 337 2.03 -10.23 -13.50
C PRO A 337 1.73 -11.63 -12.95
N ILE A 338 2.42 -12.05 -11.87
CA ILE A 338 2.16 -13.32 -11.21
C ILE A 338 0.73 -13.41 -10.70
N GLY A 339 0.19 -12.33 -10.12
CA GLY A 339 -1.19 -12.29 -9.63
C GLY A 339 -2.22 -12.53 -10.74
N ILE A 340 -1.99 -11.98 -11.94
CA ILE A 340 -2.85 -12.23 -13.11
C ILE A 340 -2.74 -13.69 -13.54
N ILE A 341 -1.51 -14.23 -13.66
CA ILE A 341 -1.27 -15.62 -14.04
C ILE A 341 -1.90 -16.60 -13.05
N LEU A 342 -1.74 -16.36 -11.74
CA LEU A 342 -2.35 -17.21 -10.72
C LEU A 342 -3.88 -17.17 -10.79
N GLY A 343 -4.47 -16.03 -11.14
CA GLY A 343 -5.89 -15.92 -11.39
C GLY A 343 -6.34 -16.81 -12.54
N TRP A 344 -5.52 -16.98 -13.57
CA TRP A 344 -5.80 -17.84 -14.72
C TRP A 344 -5.63 -19.33 -14.42
N LEU A 345 -4.70 -19.69 -13.55
CA LEU A 345 -4.33 -21.08 -13.28
C LEU A 345 -5.10 -21.72 -12.11
N ASP A 346 -5.68 -20.92 -11.22
CA ASP A 346 -6.37 -21.42 -10.03
C ASP A 346 -7.89 -21.36 -10.21
N PRO A 347 -8.57 -22.51 -10.45
CA PRO A 347 -10.02 -22.57 -10.58
C PRO A 347 -10.79 -22.02 -9.36
N ALA A 348 -10.19 -22.10 -8.17
CA ALA A 348 -10.79 -21.57 -6.94
C ALA A 348 -10.99 -20.05 -6.96
N ASN A 349 -10.23 -19.34 -7.81
CA ASN A 349 -10.41 -17.90 -8.00
C ASN A 349 -11.67 -17.54 -8.83
N GLY A 350 -12.31 -18.53 -9.48
CA GLY A 350 -13.54 -18.34 -10.24
C GLY A 350 -13.32 -17.77 -11.65
N TYR A 351 -12.08 -17.73 -12.15
CA TYR A 351 -11.82 -17.37 -13.55
C TYR A 351 -12.23 -18.51 -14.46
N THR A 352 -13.17 -18.27 -15.37
CA THR A 352 -13.76 -19.30 -16.24
C THR A 352 -13.52 -19.06 -17.73
N ALA A 353 -12.91 -17.94 -18.10
CA ALA A 353 -12.63 -17.62 -19.50
C ALA A 353 -11.35 -18.34 -19.98
N ASP A 354 -11.34 -18.72 -21.25
CA ASP A 354 -10.15 -19.31 -21.87
C ASP A 354 -9.04 -18.26 -22.01
N VAL A 355 -7.84 -18.62 -21.55
CA VAL A 355 -6.66 -17.77 -21.71
C VAL A 355 -6.13 -17.91 -23.13
N THR A 356 -6.25 -16.87 -23.92
CA THR A 356 -5.78 -16.81 -25.30
C THR A 356 -4.32 -16.39 -25.41
N ALA A 357 -3.68 -16.64 -26.56
CA ALA A 357 -2.35 -16.10 -26.85
C ALA A 357 -2.31 -14.56 -26.75
N LEU A 358 -3.42 -13.87 -27.04
CA LEU A 358 -3.54 -12.42 -26.91
C LEU A 358 -3.37 -11.96 -25.46
N ASN A 359 -3.94 -12.68 -24.48
CA ASN A 359 -3.79 -12.36 -23.06
C ASN A 359 -2.33 -12.49 -22.60
N TRP A 360 -1.63 -13.56 -23.03
CA TRP A 360 -0.20 -13.73 -22.72
C TRP A 360 0.68 -12.66 -23.34
N VAL A 361 0.46 -12.34 -24.62
CA VAL A 361 1.16 -11.24 -25.29
C VAL A 361 0.83 -9.90 -24.62
N GLY A 362 -0.45 -9.68 -24.30
CA GLY A 362 -0.90 -8.50 -23.58
C GLY A 362 -0.25 -8.33 -22.23
N LEU A 363 -0.11 -9.41 -21.45
CA LEU A 363 0.56 -9.37 -20.15
C LEU A 363 2.00 -8.89 -20.29
N VAL A 364 2.78 -9.45 -21.22
CA VAL A 364 4.17 -9.04 -21.44
C VAL A 364 4.25 -7.61 -21.96
N LEU A 365 3.39 -7.25 -22.93
CA LEU A 365 3.38 -5.90 -23.50
C LEU A 365 3.02 -4.85 -22.44
N VAL A 366 1.94 -5.06 -21.68
CA VAL A 366 1.43 -4.08 -20.71
C VAL A 366 2.32 -3.97 -19.48
N CYS A 367 2.88 -5.08 -19.02
CA CYS A 367 3.70 -5.04 -17.80
C CYS A 367 5.15 -4.61 -18.03
N PHE A 368 5.70 -4.77 -19.26
CA PHE A 368 7.12 -4.52 -19.51
C PHE A 368 7.38 -3.64 -20.74
N VAL A 369 6.92 -4.03 -21.91
CA VAL A 369 7.33 -3.41 -23.18
C VAL A 369 6.74 -2.01 -23.34
N LEU A 370 5.41 -1.89 -23.22
CA LEU A 370 4.73 -0.60 -23.38
C LEU A 370 5.14 0.41 -22.30
N PRO A 371 5.22 0.07 -21.01
CA PRO A 371 5.79 0.96 -19.99
C PRO A 371 7.17 1.49 -20.34
N ALA A 372 8.07 0.62 -20.80
CA ALA A 372 9.42 1.00 -21.18
C ALA A 372 9.41 1.97 -22.37
N LEU A 373 8.73 1.61 -23.46
CA LEU A 373 8.69 2.41 -24.69
C LEU A 373 7.99 3.75 -24.50
N LEU A 374 6.80 3.75 -23.90
CA LEU A 374 6.00 4.97 -23.73
C LEU A 374 6.70 5.95 -22.77
N SER A 375 7.20 5.46 -21.63
CA SER A 375 7.92 6.31 -20.70
C SER A 375 9.21 6.87 -21.33
N PHE A 376 9.92 6.06 -22.10
CA PHE A 376 11.11 6.53 -22.83
C PHE A 376 10.76 7.63 -23.82
N VAL A 377 9.77 7.42 -24.68
CA VAL A 377 9.33 8.39 -25.69
C VAL A 377 8.86 9.69 -25.02
N PHE A 378 7.98 9.61 -24.03
CA PHE A 378 7.52 10.81 -23.30
C PHE A 378 8.67 11.54 -22.62
N ASN A 379 9.59 10.82 -21.99
CA ASN A 379 10.75 11.44 -21.34
C ASN A 379 11.68 12.12 -22.34
N GLU A 380 11.94 11.54 -23.52
CA GLU A 380 12.75 12.18 -24.57
C GLU A 380 12.07 13.46 -25.10
N ILE A 381 10.75 13.47 -25.21
CA ILE A 381 10.00 14.69 -25.55
C ILE A 381 10.18 15.74 -24.47
N LEU A 382 10.04 15.37 -23.18
CA LEU A 382 10.22 16.30 -22.05
C LEU A 382 11.66 16.83 -21.95
N ARG A 383 12.65 16.00 -22.29
CA ARG A 383 14.06 16.43 -22.38
C ARG A 383 14.30 17.41 -23.54
N LYS A 384 13.74 17.16 -24.72
CA LYS A 384 13.83 18.07 -25.87
C LYS A 384 13.18 19.44 -25.60
N ILE A 385 12.11 19.49 -24.86
CA ILE A 385 11.44 20.75 -24.44
C ILE A 385 12.21 21.44 -23.30
N GLY A 386 13.20 20.77 -22.69
CA GLY A 386 14.01 21.32 -21.60
C GLY A 386 13.38 21.22 -20.21
N LEU A 387 12.25 20.52 -20.06
CA LEU A 387 11.60 20.30 -18.77
C LEU A 387 12.37 19.31 -17.89
N VAL A 388 12.94 18.25 -18.45
CA VAL A 388 13.75 17.26 -17.74
C VAL A 388 15.21 17.41 -18.16
N LYS A 389 16.10 17.55 -17.20
CA LYS A 389 17.54 17.69 -17.42
C LYS A 389 18.29 16.46 -16.91
N ASP A 390 19.51 16.24 -17.44
CA ASP A 390 20.39 15.18 -16.94
C ASP A 390 20.73 15.42 -15.46
N GLY A 391 20.81 14.34 -14.69
CA GLY A 391 21.04 14.38 -13.25
C GLY A 391 19.79 14.46 -12.38
N TYR A 392 18.59 14.75 -12.94
CA TYR A 392 17.35 14.88 -12.16
C TYR A 392 16.86 13.57 -11.56
N MET A 393 17.25 12.42 -12.12
CA MET A 393 16.81 11.09 -11.69
C MET A 393 17.94 10.25 -11.07
N LYS A 394 19.10 10.87 -10.77
CA LYS A 394 20.22 10.17 -10.15
C LYS A 394 19.85 9.69 -8.74
N LEU A 395 20.07 8.42 -8.48
CA LEU A 395 19.89 7.81 -7.16
C LEU A 395 21.19 7.88 -6.37
N ASP A 396 21.08 8.17 -5.09
CA ASP A 396 22.17 8.06 -4.12
C ASP A 396 22.18 6.61 -3.58
N VAL A 397 22.62 5.64 -4.43
CA VAL A 397 22.65 4.20 -4.09
C VAL A 397 24.11 3.72 -4.17
#